data_83e0f849e5f58327ebe43d854f1632b7
#
_entry.id   83e0f849e5f58327ebe43d854f1632b7
#
_cell.length_a   1.000
_cell.length_b   1.000
_cell.length_c   1.000
_cell.angle_alpha   90.00
_cell.angle_beta   90.00
_cell.angle_gamma   90.00
#
_symmetry.space_group_name_H-M   'P 1'
#
loop_
_entity.id
_entity.type
_entity.pdbx_description
1 polymer ?
#
loop_
_entity_poly.entity_id
_entity_poly.type
_entity_poly.pdbx_seq_one_letter_code
_entity_poly.pdbx_strand_id
1 'polypeptide(L)'
;INHAIREMAKSVSGGHAAVAAVLGYTKPALENRLYEVKGQRIGIDEAMLIQRISGRTDFAEAVASESGGVFVALPEEANCAALAEEEISMRFLNVMEHGGEMVRKWRESTADGEVTAAELAALLAVFRRCVAEQAAVIELTRRYFCREDGDGDAG
;
A
#
# COMPACT_ATOMS: atom_id res chain seq x y z
N ILE A 1 -7.74 -9.49 -7.70
CA ILE A 1 -8.40 -8.66 -6.67
C ILE A 1 -9.14 -9.52 -5.66
N ASN A 2 -10.05 -10.40 -6.05
CA ASN A 2 -10.87 -11.21 -5.09
C ASN A 2 -10.07 -12.09 -4.14
N HIS A 3 -8.93 -12.63 -4.59
CA HIS A 3 -8.03 -13.39 -3.72
C HIS A 3 -7.47 -12.52 -2.59
N ALA A 4 -7.04 -11.29 -2.91
CA ALA A 4 -6.54 -10.32 -1.93
C ALA A 4 -7.60 -10.02 -0.84
N ILE A 5 -8.84 -9.75 -1.24
CA ILE A 5 -9.94 -9.50 -0.31
C ILE A 5 -10.17 -10.70 0.64
N ARG A 6 -10.12 -11.92 0.11
CA ARG A 6 -10.26 -13.14 0.94
C ARG A 6 -9.14 -13.31 1.95
N GLU A 7 -7.90 -13.08 1.54
CA GLU A 7 -6.75 -13.20 2.45
C GLU A 7 -6.78 -12.13 3.54
N MET A 8 -7.17 -10.89 3.21
CA MET A 8 -7.39 -9.85 4.21
C MET A 8 -8.51 -10.24 5.20
N ALA A 9 -9.67 -10.71 4.69
CA ALA A 9 -10.78 -11.12 5.54
C ALA A 9 -10.42 -12.27 6.50
N LYS A 10 -9.56 -13.21 6.07
CA LYS A 10 -9.05 -14.29 6.92
C LYS A 10 -8.09 -13.79 7.99
N SER A 11 -7.29 -12.76 7.71
CA SER A 11 -6.27 -12.25 8.62
C SER A 11 -6.84 -11.41 9.78
N VAL A 12 -8.07 -10.93 9.68
CA VAL A 12 -8.75 -10.20 10.77
C VAL A 12 -8.93 -11.13 11.98
N SER A 13 -8.65 -10.62 13.17
CA SER A 13 -8.91 -11.36 14.42
C SER A 13 -10.38 -11.73 14.52
N GLY A 14 -10.70 -13.02 14.69
CA GLY A 14 -12.05 -13.58 14.59
C GLY A 14 -12.48 -13.96 13.17
N GLY A 15 -11.63 -13.74 12.16
CA GLY A 15 -11.82 -14.20 10.79
C GLY A 15 -13.12 -13.70 10.14
N HIS A 16 -13.69 -14.52 9.26
CA HIS A 16 -14.92 -14.17 8.52
C HIS A 16 -16.11 -13.80 9.42
N ALA A 17 -16.18 -14.32 10.66
CA ALA A 17 -17.28 -14.00 11.57
C ALA A 17 -17.18 -12.54 12.06
N ALA A 18 -16.00 -12.08 12.40
CA ALA A 18 -15.75 -10.69 12.82
C ALA A 18 -15.98 -9.73 11.66
N VAL A 19 -15.45 -10.05 10.47
CA VAL A 19 -15.67 -9.23 9.26
C VAL A 19 -17.16 -9.14 8.90
N ALA A 20 -17.89 -10.24 8.98
CA ALA A 20 -19.33 -10.25 8.72
C ALA A 20 -20.09 -9.34 9.68
N ALA A 21 -19.75 -9.39 10.98
CA ALA A 21 -20.38 -8.52 11.99
C ALA A 21 -20.13 -7.04 11.69
N VAL A 22 -18.91 -6.65 11.31
CA VAL A 22 -18.56 -5.25 10.95
C VAL A 22 -19.31 -4.77 9.72
N LEU A 23 -19.51 -5.65 8.72
CA LEU A 23 -20.22 -5.34 7.48
C LEU A 23 -21.75 -5.45 7.59
N GLY A 24 -22.28 -5.86 8.75
CA GLY A 24 -23.72 -6.08 8.94
C GLY A 24 -24.26 -7.34 8.25
N TYR A 25 -23.40 -8.32 7.98
CA TYR A 25 -23.74 -9.58 7.35
C TYR A 25 -23.77 -10.74 8.33
N THR A 26 -24.48 -11.80 7.96
CA THR A 26 -24.22 -13.12 8.55
C THR A 26 -22.95 -13.71 7.93
N LYS A 27 -22.25 -14.56 8.68
CA LYS A 27 -21.03 -15.25 8.15
C LYS A 27 -21.27 -15.94 6.79
N PRO A 28 -22.37 -16.73 6.60
CA PRO A 28 -22.66 -17.31 5.29
C PRO A 28 -22.90 -16.28 4.18
N ALA A 29 -23.54 -15.15 4.50
CA ALA A 29 -23.76 -14.09 3.51
C ALA A 29 -22.47 -13.41 3.07
N LEU A 30 -21.51 -13.20 3.98
CA LEU A 30 -20.18 -12.74 3.65
C LEU A 30 -19.42 -13.77 2.79
N GLU A 31 -19.41 -15.03 3.19
CA GLU A 31 -18.73 -16.10 2.46
C GLU A 31 -19.26 -16.23 1.04
N ASN A 32 -20.58 -16.14 0.84
CA ASN A 32 -21.16 -16.14 -0.51
C ASN A 32 -20.61 -15.02 -1.39
N ARG A 33 -20.34 -13.84 -0.83
CA ARG A 33 -19.74 -12.69 -1.55
C ARG A 33 -18.26 -12.88 -1.80
N LEU A 34 -17.52 -13.33 -0.79
CA LEU A 34 -16.08 -13.61 -0.92
C LEU A 34 -15.76 -14.69 -1.95
N TYR A 35 -16.64 -15.70 -2.07
CA TYR A 35 -16.48 -16.81 -3.02
C TYR A 35 -17.35 -16.66 -4.29
N GLU A 36 -17.94 -15.48 -4.49
CA GLU A 36 -18.76 -15.13 -5.67
C GLU A 36 -19.92 -16.10 -5.97
N VAL A 37 -20.50 -16.69 -4.91
CA VAL A 37 -21.60 -17.65 -5.05
C VAL A 37 -22.81 -16.95 -5.65
N LYS A 38 -23.36 -17.51 -6.72
CA LYS A 38 -24.53 -16.98 -7.46
C LYS A 38 -24.35 -15.52 -7.92
N GLY A 39 -23.09 -15.11 -8.24
CA GLY A 39 -22.78 -13.79 -8.73
C GLY A 39 -22.76 -12.69 -7.64
N GLN A 40 -22.88 -13.04 -6.37
CA GLN A 40 -22.69 -12.09 -5.27
C GLN A 40 -21.22 -11.67 -5.21
N ARG A 41 -20.97 -10.40 -4.88
CA ARG A 41 -19.60 -9.86 -4.80
C ARG A 41 -19.46 -8.93 -3.61
N ILE A 42 -18.23 -8.74 -3.17
CA ILE A 42 -17.85 -7.66 -2.25
C ILE A 42 -17.81 -6.35 -3.05
N GLY A 43 -18.46 -5.32 -2.55
CA GLY A 43 -18.39 -3.97 -3.11
C GLY A 43 -17.06 -3.28 -2.78
N ILE A 44 -16.77 -2.16 -3.47
CA ILE A 44 -15.53 -1.40 -3.27
C ILE A 44 -15.44 -0.88 -1.84
N ASP A 45 -16.51 -0.29 -1.32
CA ASP A 45 -16.55 0.25 0.05
C ASP A 45 -16.34 -0.84 1.10
N GLU A 46 -16.91 -2.02 0.87
CA GLU A 46 -16.72 -3.19 1.72
C GLU A 46 -15.27 -3.69 1.68
N ALA A 47 -14.65 -3.75 0.48
CA ALA A 47 -13.25 -4.14 0.32
C ALA A 47 -12.32 -3.15 1.02
N MET A 48 -12.58 -1.84 0.92
CA MET A 48 -11.83 -0.79 1.62
C MET A 48 -11.99 -0.89 3.14
N LEU A 49 -13.19 -1.23 3.63
CA LEU A 49 -13.42 -1.45 5.06
C LEU A 49 -12.68 -2.70 5.55
N ILE A 50 -12.72 -3.81 4.80
CA ILE A 50 -11.96 -5.03 5.11
C ILE A 50 -10.45 -4.72 5.15
N GLN A 51 -9.93 -3.96 4.18
CA GLN A 51 -8.55 -3.51 4.16
C GLN A 51 -8.19 -2.75 5.43
N ARG A 52 -9.01 -1.78 5.83
CA ARG A 52 -8.80 -0.96 7.03
C ARG A 52 -8.75 -1.79 8.31
N ILE A 53 -9.73 -2.69 8.51
CA ILE A 53 -9.81 -3.50 9.75
C ILE A 53 -8.78 -4.64 9.79
N SER A 54 -8.26 -5.06 8.64
CA SER A 54 -7.18 -6.05 8.56
C SER A 54 -5.79 -5.45 8.81
N GLY A 55 -5.62 -4.13 8.68
CA GLY A 55 -4.33 -3.46 8.71
C GLY A 55 -3.43 -3.80 7.52
N ARG A 56 -3.97 -4.38 6.45
CA ARG A 56 -3.25 -4.84 5.26
C ARG A 56 -3.58 -3.96 4.06
N THR A 57 -2.79 -4.03 3.00
CA THR A 57 -2.93 -3.23 1.77
C THR A 57 -3.19 -4.06 0.51
N ASP A 58 -3.42 -5.36 0.67
CA ASP A 58 -3.51 -6.33 -0.45
C ASP A 58 -4.56 -5.96 -1.51
N PHE A 59 -5.68 -5.35 -1.11
CA PHE A 59 -6.69 -4.90 -2.08
C PHE A 59 -6.16 -3.75 -2.94
N ALA A 60 -5.56 -2.73 -2.32
CA ALA A 60 -4.96 -1.60 -3.03
C ALA A 60 -3.80 -2.05 -3.92
N GLU A 61 -2.95 -2.96 -3.43
CA GLU A 61 -1.86 -3.57 -4.21
C GLU A 61 -2.37 -4.36 -5.41
N ALA A 62 -3.44 -5.14 -5.24
CA ALA A 62 -4.03 -5.92 -6.33
C ALA A 62 -4.65 -5.00 -7.39
N VAL A 63 -5.36 -3.93 -6.98
CA VAL A 63 -5.92 -2.94 -7.91
C VAL A 63 -4.81 -2.22 -8.69
N ALA A 64 -3.76 -1.76 -8.00
CA ALA A 64 -2.62 -1.11 -8.64
C ALA A 64 -1.93 -2.04 -9.65
N SER A 65 -1.68 -3.30 -9.26
CA SER A 65 -1.04 -4.30 -10.12
C SER A 65 -1.88 -4.62 -11.35
N GLU A 66 -3.19 -4.82 -11.22
CA GLU A 66 -4.08 -5.06 -12.37
C GLU A 66 -4.22 -3.83 -13.27
N SER A 67 -3.97 -2.63 -12.73
CA SER A 67 -3.93 -1.37 -13.48
C SER A 67 -2.55 -1.07 -14.12
N GLY A 68 -1.57 -1.98 -13.99
CA GLY A 68 -0.21 -1.78 -14.50
C GLY A 68 0.65 -0.85 -13.64
N GLY A 69 0.29 -0.65 -12.37
CA GLY A 69 0.98 0.22 -11.42
C GLY A 69 1.45 -0.50 -10.17
N VAL A 70 1.97 0.28 -9.24
CA VAL A 70 2.36 -0.16 -7.90
C VAL A 70 1.63 0.66 -6.85
N PHE A 71 1.22 0.03 -5.75
CA PHE A 71 0.71 0.72 -4.58
C PHE A 71 1.89 1.15 -3.70
N VAL A 72 1.83 2.37 -3.20
CA VAL A 72 2.80 2.93 -2.25
C VAL A 72 2.04 3.48 -1.05
N ALA A 73 2.32 2.94 0.14
CA ALA A 73 1.77 3.47 1.37
C ALA A 73 2.45 4.81 1.70
N LEU A 74 1.64 5.81 2.04
CA LEU A 74 2.15 7.08 2.56
C LEU A 74 2.44 6.95 4.06
N PRO A 75 3.41 7.72 4.61
CA PRO A 75 3.70 7.69 6.04
C PRO A 75 2.49 8.14 6.85
N GLU A 76 2.30 7.51 8.00
CA GLU A 76 1.35 7.99 9.00
C GLU A 76 1.74 9.39 9.51
N GLU A 77 0.79 10.10 10.11
CA GLU A 77 1.00 11.49 10.52
C GLU A 77 2.15 11.60 11.53
N ALA A 78 3.20 12.33 11.17
CA ALA A 78 4.22 12.76 12.10
C ALA A 78 3.71 13.98 12.89
N ASN A 79 3.81 13.93 14.21
CA ASN A 79 3.18 14.92 15.10
C ASN A 79 3.99 16.20 15.35
N CYS A 80 5.10 16.46 14.64
CA CYS A 80 5.93 17.62 14.94
C CYS A 80 6.61 18.22 13.70
N ALA A 81 6.21 19.44 13.34
CA ALA A 81 6.80 20.19 12.23
C ALA A 81 8.31 20.47 12.43
N ALA A 82 8.79 20.60 13.66
CA ALA A 82 10.19 20.87 13.96
C ALA A 82 11.14 19.70 13.59
N LEU A 83 10.63 18.48 13.45
CA LEU A 83 11.41 17.29 13.04
C LEU A 83 11.28 17.00 11.54
N ALA A 84 10.43 17.72 10.80
CA ALA A 84 10.13 17.42 9.40
C ALA A 84 11.35 17.54 8.49
N GLU A 85 12.19 18.52 8.70
CA GLU A 85 13.39 18.75 7.89
C GLU A 85 14.43 17.63 8.08
N GLU A 86 14.64 17.20 9.32
CA GLU A 86 15.52 16.09 9.65
C GLU A 86 14.95 14.76 9.11
N GLU A 87 13.66 14.53 9.27
CA GLU A 87 12.99 13.35 8.74
C GLU A 87 13.07 13.28 7.20
N ILE A 88 12.80 14.40 6.50
CA ILE A 88 12.92 14.47 5.04
C ILE A 88 14.36 14.20 4.60
N SER A 89 15.36 14.76 5.28
CA SER A 89 16.77 14.53 4.99
C SER A 89 17.14 13.05 5.15
N MET A 90 16.67 12.40 6.21
CA MET A 90 16.86 10.96 6.42
C MET A 90 16.19 10.13 5.31
N ARG A 91 14.99 10.52 4.87
CA ARG A 91 14.30 9.87 3.74
C ARG A 91 15.10 9.95 2.44
N PHE A 92 15.73 11.09 2.15
CA PHE A 92 16.64 11.21 1.00
C PHE A 92 17.84 10.27 1.08
N LEU A 93 18.44 10.11 2.26
CA LEU A 93 19.52 9.14 2.47
C LEU A 93 19.04 7.70 2.20
N ASN A 94 17.87 7.34 2.69
CA ASN A 94 17.25 6.03 2.43
C ASN A 94 16.98 5.80 0.94
N VAL A 95 16.54 6.84 0.19
CA VAL A 95 16.38 6.76 -1.27
C VAL A 95 17.70 6.40 -1.95
N MET A 96 18.80 7.05 -1.55
CA MET A 96 20.13 6.76 -2.11
C MET A 96 20.61 5.35 -1.77
N GLU A 97 20.41 4.90 -0.53
CA GLU A 97 20.77 3.56 -0.07
C GLU A 97 19.98 2.48 -0.84
N HIS A 98 18.65 2.61 -0.91
CA HIS A 98 17.81 1.66 -1.65
C HIS A 98 18.06 1.70 -3.16
N GLY A 99 18.40 2.88 -3.71
CA GLY A 99 18.87 3.00 -5.10
C GLY A 99 20.14 2.19 -5.35
N GLY A 100 21.11 2.28 -4.46
CA GLY A 100 22.34 1.47 -4.52
C GLY A 100 22.07 -0.04 -4.37
N GLU A 101 21.18 -0.42 -3.44
CA GLU A 101 20.73 -1.81 -3.29
C GLU A 101 20.07 -2.33 -4.58
N MET A 102 19.23 -1.50 -5.21
CA MET A 102 18.56 -1.85 -6.47
C MET A 102 19.53 -2.17 -7.58
N VAL A 103 20.56 -1.32 -7.78
CA VAL A 103 21.59 -1.55 -8.79
C VAL A 103 22.37 -2.84 -8.51
N ARG A 104 22.73 -3.10 -7.26
CA ARG A 104 23.43 -4.32 -6.87
C ARG A 104 22.57 -5.56 -7.15
N LYS A 105 21.35 -5.57 -6.67
CA LYS A 105 20.38 -6.65 -6.87
C LYS A 105 20.13 -6.93 -8.35
N TRP A 106 19.96 -5.89 -9.14
CA TRP A 106 19.75 -6.03 -10.59
C TRP A 106 20.95 -6.71 -11.26
N ARG A 107 22.18 -6.29 -10.92
CA ARG A 107 23.41 -6.91 -11.46
C ARG A 107 23.55 -8.38 -11.07
N GLU A 108 23.23 -8.70 -9.80
CA GLU A 108 23.26 -10.07 -9.31
C GLU A 108 22.25 -10.94 -10.06
N SER A 109 21.00 -10.47 -10.19
CA SER A 109 19.90 -11.21 -10.82
C SER A 109 20.04 -11.36 -12.36
N THR A 110 20.86 -10.54 -13.01
CA THR A 110 21.05 -10.60 -14.47
C THR A 110 22.41 -11.19 -14.87
N ALA A 111 23.20 -11.67 -13.91
CA ALA A 111 24.59 -12.11 -14.15
C ALA A 111 24.70 -13.34 -15.07
N ASP A 112 23.71 -14.23 -15.04
CA ASP A 112 23.64 -15.44 -15.86
C ASP A 112 22.80 -15.26 -17.14
N GLY A 113 22.18 -14.08 -17.32
CA GLY A 113 21.37 -13.74 -18.49
C GLY A 113 19.89 -14.12 -18.38
N GLU A 114 19.46 -14.73 -17.26
CA GLU A 114 18.07 -15.08 -16.98
C GLU A 114 17.66 -14.56 -15.60
N VAL A 115 16.40 -14.10 -15.47
CA VAL A 115 15.86 -13.62 -14.19
C VAL A 115 14.75 -14.55 -13.74
N THR A 116 14.95 -15.21 -12.62
CA THR A 116 13.95 -16.09 -12.02
C THR A 116 12.79 -15.29 -11.37
N ALA A 117 11.65 -15.95 -11.15
CA ALA A 117 10.52 -15.33 -10.46
C ALA A 117 10.87 -14.87 -9.03
N ALA A 118 11.76 -15.57 -8.34
CA ALA A 118 12.22 -15.21 -7.00
C ALA A 118 13.10 -13.94 -7.02
N GLU A 119 14.00 -13.83 -8.00
CA GLU A 119 14.85 -12.66 -8.19
C GLU A 119 14.03 -11.43 -8.60
N LEU A 120 13.08 -11.61 -9.51
CA LEU A 120 12.15 -10.54 -9.87
C LEU A 120 11.33 -10.05 -8.65
N ALA A 121 10.85 -10.98 -7.82
CA ALA A 121 10.15 -10.61 -6.58
C ALA A 121 11.06 -9.84 -5.61
N ALA A 122 12.34 -10.23 -5.49
CA ALA A 122 13.32 -9.51 -4.67
C ALA A 122 13.63 -8.11 -5.22
N LEU A 123 13.76 -7.95 -6.53
CA LEU A 123 13.92 -6.65 -7.20
C LEU A 123 12.70 -5.74 -6.95
N LEU A 124 11.50 -6.27 -7.11
CA LEU A 124 10.26 -5.53 -6.83
C LEU A 124 10.14 -5.10 -5.38
N ALA A 125 10.61 -5.91 -4.43
CA ALA A 125 10.61 -5.54 -3.01
C ALA A 125 11.54 -4.34 -2.72
N VAL A 126 12.73 -4.30 -3.29
CA VAL A 126 13.65 -3.14 -3.18
C VAL A 126 13.06 -1.92 -3.87
N PHE A 127 12.51 -2.08 -5.08
CA PHE A 127 11.86 -1.01 -5.83
C PHE A 127 10.74 -0.35 -5.01
N ARG A 128 9.84 -1.16 -4.42
CA ARG A 128 8.74 -0.65 -3.60
C ARG A 128 9.24 0.16 -2.41
N ARG A 129 10.30 -0.27 -1.73
CA ARG A 129 10.91 0.49 -0.63
C ARG A 129 11.46 1.84 -1.11
N CYS A 130 12.20 1.85 -2.21
CA CYS A 130 12.73 3.08 -2.79
C CYS A 130 11.63 4.08 -3.15
N VAL A 131 10.57 3.61 -3.81
CA VAL A 131 9.43 4.46 -4.18
C VAL A 131 8.64 4.93 -2.96
N ALA A 132 8.53 4.11 -1.91
CA ALA A 132 7.88 4.51 -0.66
C ALA A 132 8.62 5.67 0.03
N GLU A 133 9.96 5.64 0.07
CA GLU A 133 10.75 6.75 0.62
C GLU A 133 10.57 8.04 -0.21
N GLN A 134 10.57 7.94 -1.54
CA GLN A 134 10.32 9.09 -2.43
C GLN A 134 8.92 9.67 -2.24
N ALA A 135 7.89 8.83 -2.15
CA ALA A 135 6.53 9.27 -1.89
C ALA A 135 6.41 9.95 -0.52
N ALA A 136 7.10 9.41 0.50
CA ALA A 136 7.15 10.00 1.84
C ALA A 136 7.79 11.40 1.83
N VAL A 137 8.89 11.61 1.10
CA VAL A 137 9.51 12.94 0.93
C VAL A 137 8.50 13.93 0.37
N ILE A 138 7.79 13.58 -0.69
CA ILE A 138 6.79 14.47 -1.33
C ILE A 138 5.63 14.75 -0.37
N GLU A 139 5.10 13.74 0.30
CA GLU A 139 3.98 13.92 1.24
C GLU A 139 4.37 14.78 2.46
N LEU A 140 5.54 14.57 3.05
CA LEU A 140 6.05 15.40 4.14
C LEU A 140 6.29 16.83 3.67
N THR A 141 6.87 17.01 2.47
CA THR A 141 7.06 18.35 1.89
C THR A 141 5.72 19.06 1.70
N ARG A 142 4.72 18.38 1.13
CA ARG A 142 3.38 18.94 0.97
C ARG A 142 2.77 19.33 2.31
N ARG A 143 2.89 18.49 3.30
CA ARG A 143 2.27 18.67 4.63
C ARG A 143 2.88 19.81 5.43
N TYR A 144 4.21 19.95 5.37
CA TYR A 144 4.92 20.88 6.25
C TYR A 144 5.39 22.18 5.58
N PHE A 145 5.53 22.19 4.25
CA PHE A 145 6.10 23.33 3.53
C PHE A 145 5.17 23.94 2.48
N CYS A 146 4.11 23.24 2.02
CA CYS A 146 3.11 23.86 1.17
C CYS A 146 2.17 24.73 2.03
N ARG A 147 2.01 26.00 1.65
CA ARG A 147 0.93 26.84 2.17
C ARG A 147 -0.37 26.38 1.52
N GLU A 148 -1.43 26.27 2.33
CA GLU A 148 -2.77 26.28 1.76
C GLU A 148 -2.93 27.65 1.06
N ASP A 149 -3.20 27.64 -0.24
CA ASP A 149 -3.59 28.86 -0.94
C ASP A 149 -4.87 29.34 -0.27
N GLY A 150 -4.70 30.30 0.62
CA GLY A 150 -5.80 30.94 1.33
C GLY A 150 -6.80 31.44 0.30
N ASP A 151 -8.07 31.23 0.55
CA ASP A 151 -9.20 31.85 -0.13
C ASP A 151 -8.83 33.31 -0.44
N GLY A 152 -8.55 33.57 -1.72
CA GLY A 152 -8.16 34.90 -2.18
C GLY A 152 -9.25 35.88 -1.79
N ASP A 153 -8.82 36.85 -1.01
CA ASP A 153 -9.43 38.12 -0.75
C ASP A 153 -10.44 38.52 -1.86
N ALA A 154 -11.72 38.32 -1.59
CA ALA A 154 -12.81 38.91 -2.33
C ALA A 154 -13.01 40.31 -1.73
N GLY A 155 -12.20 41.30 -2.19
CA GLY A 155 -12.40 42.71 -2.02
C GLY A 155 -13.17 43.32 -3.20
#